data_ca4820a2aa4688d4dbdad9d73d19a63b
#
_entry.id   ca4820a2aa4688d4dbdad9d73d19a63b
#
_cell.length_a   1.000
_cell.length_b   1.000
_cell.length_c   1.000
_cell.angle_alpha   90.00
_cell.angle_beta   90.00
_cell.angle_gamma   90.00
#
_symmetry.space_group_name_H-M   'P 1'
#
loop_
_entity.id
_entity.type
_entity.pdbx_description
1 polymer ?
#
loop_
_entity_poly.entity_id
_entity_poly.type
_entity_poly.pdbx_seq_one_letter_code
_entity_poly.pdbx_strand_id
1 'polypeptide(L)'
;MNWSKTVAAAALIQAAALLPAHAGENLAAIKSAGVFKIGTEGTYAPFTYHDESGKLVGFDVEIGEAIAAKLGVKAEFVEGKWDGLIAGLDAKRYDTVINQVGITETRKQKYDFSEPYIASKAVLIARDGDDSIKSFADLKGKKSAQSLTSNFGKLATEAGAELVGTDGFDQSIQLVLTKRADATINDSLSFLDFKKHKPDAPVKIVAEQENADYSGVIIRKNEPELLAEINKALADIKTDGTYKKIADKYFGQDVSK
;
A
#
# COMPACT_ATOMS: atom_id res chain seq x y z
N MET A 1 -10.69 -5.93 84.54
CA MET A 1 -9.94 -6.96 83.87
C MET A 1 -10.46 -7.00 82.41
N ASN A 2 -9.95 -6.09 81.55
CA ASN A 2 -10.44 -5.86 80.19
C ASN A 2 -9.41 -6.38 79.19
N TRP A 3 -9.78 -7.39 78.39
CA TRP A 3 -8.95 -7.97 77.33
C TRP A 3 -9.35 -7.35 76.01
N SER A 4 -8.49 -6.51 75.53
CA SER A 4 -8.59 -5.93 74.16
C SER A 4 -8.10 -6.95 73.14
N LYS A 5 -8.98 -7.40 72.23
CA LYS A 5 -8.61 -8.24 71.10
C LYS A 5 -8.26 -7.33 69.94
N THR A 6 -6.98 -7.29 69.57
CA THR A 6 -6.47 -6.63 68.36
C THR A 6 -6.65 -7.57 67.22
N VAL A 7 -7.49 -7.21 66.25
CA VAL A 7 -7.64 -7.93 64.95
C VAL A 7 -6.67 -7.28 63.97
N ALA A 8 -5.65 -7.99 63.58
CA ALA A 8 -4.76 -7.59 62.50
C ALA A 8 -5.41 -7.98 61.16
N ALA A 9 -5.83 -6.97 60.38
CA ALA A 9 -6.28 -7.17 59.00
C ALA A 9 -5.06 -7.25 58.08
N ALA A 10 -4.78 -8.40 57.55
CA ALA A 10 -3.79 -8.59 56.52
C ALA A 10 -4.40 -8.18 55.16
N ALA A 11 -3.97 -7.04 54.61
CA ALA A 11 -4.31 -6.60 53.25
C ALA A 11 -3.47 -7.39 52.24
N LEU A 12 -4.10 -8.32 51.59
CA LEU A 12 -3.54 -8.98 50.37
C LEU A 12 -3.58 -7.98 49.22
N ILE A 13 -2.44 -7.38 48.93
CA ILE A 13 -2.24 -6.65 47.65
C ILE A 13 -2.08 -7.67 46.57
N GLN A 14 -3.14 -7.93 45.81
CA GLN A 14 -3.05 -8.62 44.54
C GLN A 14 -2.41 -7.67 43.52
N ALA A 15 -1.12 -7.88 43.26
CA ALA A 15 -0.46 -7.29 42.11
C ALA A 15 -1.05 -7.95 40.86
N ALA A 16 -2.01 -7.28 40.21
CA ALA A 16 -2.44 -7.63 38.86
C ALA A 16 -1.24 -7.42 37.95
N ALA A 17 -0.60 -8.51 37.56
CA ALA A 17 0.35 -8.50 36.47
C ALA A 17 -0.42 -8.06 35.20
N LEU A 18 -0.20 -6.81 34.80
CA LEU A 18 -0.56 -6.33 33.47
C LEU A 18 0.32 -7.12 32.50
N LEU A 19 -0.21 -8.25 32.03
CA LEU A 19 0.36 -8.93 30.87
C LEU A 19 0.29 -7.92 29.71
N PRO A 20 1.38 -7.72 28.95
CA PRO A 20 1.32 -6.94 27.75
C PRO A 20 0.33 -7.65 26.80
N ALA A 21 -0.83 -7.04 26.65
CA ALA A 21 -1.85 -7.55 25.77
C ALA A 21 -1.38 -7.44 24.31
N HIS A 22 -1.39 -8.57 23.60
CA HIS A 22 -1.59 -8.68 22.15
C HIS A 22 -0.40 -8.62 21.20
N ALA A 23 0.83 -8.57 21.63
CA ALA A 23 1.96 -8.89 20.73
C ALA A 23 1.83 -10.36 20.29
N GLY A 24 1.81 -10.60 18.96
CA GLY A 24 1.76 -11.96 18.39
C GLY A 24 0.38 -12.59 18.17
N GLU A 25 -0.71 -12.03 18.69
CA GLU A 25 -2.05 -12.60 18.51
C GLU A 25 -2.46 -12.70 17.03
N ASN A 26 -2.15 -11.68 16.22
CA ASN A 26 -2.52 -11.69 14.81
C ASN A 26 -1.73 -12.75 14.02
N LEU A 27 -0.42 -12.86 14.22
CA LEU A 27 0.39 -13.91 13.59
C LEU A 27 -0.08 -15.31 13.97
N ALA A 28 -0.39 -15.55 15.25
CA ALA A 28 -0.92 -16.82 15.73
C ALA A 28 -2.27 -17.14 15.10
N ALA A 29 -3.15 -16.15 14.97
CA ALA A 29 -4.45 -16.29 14.32
C ALA A 29 -4.30 -16.61 12.82
N ILE A 30 -3.42 -15.94 12.10
CA ILE A 30 -3.09 -16.19 10.68
C ILE A 30 -2.60 -17.64 10.52
N LYS A 31 -1.64 -18.07 11.33
CA LYS A 31 -1.09 -19.44 11.28
C LYS A 31 -2.14 -20.49 11.63
N SER A 32 -2.97 -20.24 12.62
CA SER A 32 -4.05 -21.14 13.01
C SER A 32 -5.15 -21.26 11.95
N ALA A 33 -5.50 -20.15 11.30
CA ALA A 33 -6.47 -20.13 10.20
C ALA A 33 -5.90 -20.72 8.91
N GLY A 34 -4.55 -20.77 8.78
CA GLY A 34 -3.88 -21.19 7.55
C GLY A 34 -4.04 -20.22 6.38
N VAL A 35 -4.42 -18.96 6.68
CA VAL A 35 -4.74 -17.93 5.67
C VAL A 35 -4.18 -16.58 6.10
N PHE A 36 -3.53 -15.92 5.15
CA PHE A 36 -3.07 -14.52 5.25
C PHE A 36 -3.97 -13.65 4.37
N LYS A 37 -4.80 -12.82 4.98
CA LYS A 37 -5.75 -11.96 4.28
C LYS A 37 -5.08 -10.65 3.87
N ILE A 38 -5.12 -10.33 2.58
CA ILE A 38 -4.43 -9.22 1.96
C ILE A 38 -5.44 -8.30 1.29
N GLY A 39 -5.53 -7.04 1.74
CA GLY A 39 -6.31 -6.01 1.06
C GLY A 39 -5.59 -5.52 -0.20
N THR A 40 -6.33 -5.40 -1.30
CA THR A 40 -5.82 -4.92 -2.60
C THR A 40 -6.92 -4.30 -3.45
N GLU A 41 -6.59 -3.60 -4.55
CA GLU A 41 -7.61 -2.97 -5.40
C GLU A 41 -8.14 -3.89 -6.50
N GLY A 42 -7.28 -4.66 -7.15
CA GLY A 42 -7.65 -5.43 -8.34
C GLY A 42 -7.84 -4.59 -9.62
N THR A 43 -7.52 -3.30 -9.58
CA THR A 43 -7.72 -2.33 -10.68
C THR A 43 -6.51 -1.43 -10.92
N TYR A 44 -5.31 -1.85 -10.48
CA TYR A 44 -4.08 -1.06 -10.53
C TYR A 44 -2.94 -1.84 -11.19
N ALA A 45 -2.98 -1.95 -12.53
CA ALA A 45 -1.92 -2.61 -13.31
C ALA A 45 -0.60 -1.82 -13.26
N PRO A 46 0.55 -2.49 -13.29
CA PRO A 46 0.77 -3.95 -13.33
C PRO A 46 0.84 -4.61 -11.93
N PHE A 47 0.43 -3.92 -10.86
CA PHE A 47 0.62 -4.35 -9.48
C PHE A 47 -0.48 -5.30 -9.00
N THR A 48 -1.75 -4.95 -9.26
CA THR A 48 -2.92 -5.72 -8.88
C THR A 48 -4.05 -5.45 -9.88
N TYR A 49 -4.41 -6.46 -10.67
CA TYR A 49 -5.42 -6.32 -11.73
C TYR A 49 -5.97 -7.69 -12.13
N HIS A 50 -7.07 -7.69 -12.89
CA HIS A 50 -7.62 -8.91 -13.46
C HIS A 50 -7.11 -9.12 -14.87
N ASP A 51 -6.61 -10.32 -15.15
CA ASP A 51 -6.25 -10.72 -16.50
C ASP A 51 -7.50 -11.00 -17.37
N GLU A 52 -7.29 -11.36 -18.63
CA GLU A 52 -8.39 -11.65 -19.59
C GLU A 52 -9.29 -12.80 -19.14
N SER A 53 -8.82 -13.69 -18.26
CA SER A 53 -9.62 -14.76 -17.68
C SER A 53 -10.43 -14.33 -16.45
N GLY A 54 -10.24 -13.09 -15.99
CA GLY A 54 -10.82 -12.56 -14.76
C GLY A 54 -10.08 -12.99 -13.48
N LYS A 55 -8.89 -13.58 -13.61
CA LYS A 55 -8.06 -13.93 -12.46
C LYS A 55 -7.32 -12.70 -11.94
N LEU A 56 -7.32 -12.49 -10.62
CA LEU A 56 -6.50 -11.49 -9.97
C LEU A 56 -5.01 -11.86 -10.12
N VAL A 57 -4.23 -10.94 -10.68
CA VAL A 57 -2.81 -11.09 -10.97
C VAL A 57 -2.08 -9.77 -10.73
N GLY A 58 -0.76 -9.78 -10.78
CA GLY A 58 0.06 -8.58 -10.69
C GLY A 58 1.26 -8.76 -9.79
N PHE A 59 2.16 -7.78 -9.85
CA PHE A 59 3.39 -7.80 -9.06
C PHE A 59 3.10 -7.93 -7.55
N ASP A 60 2.19 -7.10 -7.02
CA ASP A 60 1.82 -7.10 -5.60
C ASP A 60 1.08 -8.38 -5.19
N VAL A 61 0.29 -8.94 -6.12
CA VAL A 61 -0.39 -10.22 -5.90
C VAL A 61 0.64 -11.33 -5.72
N GLU A 62 1.62 -11.44 -6.62
CA GLU A 62 2.66 -12.48 -6.53
C GLU A 62 3.61 -12.27 -5.34
N ILE A 63 3.92 -11.01 -4.96
CA ILE A 63 4.65 -10.71 -3.72
C ILE A 63 3.85 -11.16 -2.50
N GLY A 64 2.53 -10.88 -2.46
CA GLY A 64 1.66 -11.33 -1.38
C GLY A 64 1.56 -12.86 -1.27
N GLU A 65 1.43 -13.56 -2.39
CA GLU A 65 1.45 -15.02 -2.46
C GLU A 65 2.79 -15.59 -1.96
N ALA A 66 3.91 -14.98 -2.37
CA ALA A 66 5.24 -15.42 -1.96
C ALA A 66 5.47 -15.20 -0.45
N ILE A 67 5.02 -14.07 0.11
CA ILE A 67 5.07 -13.82 1.56
C ILE A 67 4.22 -14.87 2.30
N ALA A 68 2.97 -15.09 1.88
CA ALA A 68 2.09 -16.09 2.52
C ALA A 68 2.70 -17.50 2.49
N ALA A 69 3.32 -17.90 1.38
CA ALA A 69 4.02 -19.18 1.26
C ALA A 69 5.18 -19.30 2.26
N LYS A 70 5.96 -18.22 2.47
CA LYS A 70 7.04 -18.19 3.48
C LYS A 70 6.50 -18.24 4.91
N LEU A 71 5.32 -17.67 5.16
CA LEU A 71 4.61 -17.80 6.44
C LEU A 71 4.02 -19.19 6.66
N GLY A 72 3.99 -20.05 5.63
CA GLY A 72 3.41 -21.40 5.68
C GLY A 72 1.88 -21.41 5.60
N VAL A 73 1.27 -20.39 5.00
CA VAL A 73 -0.19 -20.23 4.87
C VAL A 73 -0.58 -19.89 3.42
N LYS A 74 -1.89 -19.83 3.12
CA LYS A 74 -2.41 -19.41 1.82
C LYS A 74 -2.67 -17.90 1.83
N ALA A 75 -2.42 -17.21 0.71
CA ALA A 75 -2.89 -15.86 0.50
C ALA A 75 -4.40 -15.88 0.16
N GLU A 76 -5.14 -14.94 0.75
CA GLU A 76 -6.53 -14.62 0.40
C GLU A 76 -6.62 -13.12 0.15
N PHE A 77 -6.98 -12.73 -1.07
CA PHE A 77 -7.10 -11.33 -1.44
C PHE A 77 -8.51 -10.81 -1.24
N VAL A 78 -8.61 -9.65 -0.60
CA VAL A 78 -9.88 -8.94 -0.37
C VAL A 78 -9.82 -7.63 -1.14
N GLU A 79 -10.60 -7.54 -2.20
CA GLU A 79 -10.59 -6.39 -3.08
C GLU A 79 -11.45 -5.23 -2.55
N GLY A 80 -11.00 -4.01 -2.83
CA GLY A 80 -11.70 -2.79 -2.46
C GLY A 80 -11.10 -1.55 -3.14
N LYS A 81 -11.82 -0.44 -3.12
CA LYS A 81 -11.32 0.83 -3.65
C LYS A 81 -10.22 1.39 -2.74
N TRP A 82 -9.22 2.06 -3.34
CA TRP A 82 -8.13 2.68 -2.59
C TRP A 82 -8.59 3.52 -1.40
N ASP A 83 -9.57 4.40 -1.59
CA ASP A 83 -10.02 5.33 -0.55
C ASP A 83 -10.62 4.65 0.69
N GLY A 84 -10.98 3.36 0.60
CA GLY A 84 -11.43 2.55 1.72
C GLY A 84 -10.41 1.49 2.19
N LEU A 85 -9.30 1.33 1.47
CA LEU A 85 -8.43 0.17 1.65
C LEU A 85 -7.71 0.19 3.00
N ILE A 86 -7.08 1.32 3.36
CA ILE A 86 -6.38 1.43 4.66
C ILE A 86 -7.39 1.43 5.83
N ALA A 87 -8.57 2.04 5.67
CA ALA A 87 -9.64 1.95 6.67
C ALA A 87 -10.15 0.52 6.90
N GLY A 88 -10.13 -0.31 5.84
CA GLY A 88 -10.43 -1.74 5.95
C GLY A 88 -9.42 -2.51 6.80
N LEU A 89 -8.14 -2.10 6.79
CA LEU A 89 -7.10 -2.64 7.68
C LEU A 89 -7.41 -2.30 9.15
N ASP A 90 -7.80 -1.05 9.43
CA ASP A 90 -8.21 -0.63 10.77
C ASP A 90 -9.43 -1.41 11.27
N ALA A 91 -10.39 -1.67 10.37
CA ALA A 91 -11.58 -2.47 10.64
C ALA A 91 -11.32 -3.99 10.70
N LYS A 92 -10.06 -4.44 10.59
CA LYS A 92 -9.64 -5.85 10.62
C LYS A 92 -10.34 -6.73 9.55
N ARG A 93 -10.65 -6.14 8.39
CA ARG A 93 -11.20 -6.89 7.25
C ARG A 93 -10.15 -7.81 6.62
N TYR A 94 -8.89 -7.46 6.78
CA TYR A 94 -7.70 -8.21 6.37
C TYR A 94 -6.54 -7.93 7.34
N ASP A 95 -5.48 -8.71 7.21
CA ASP A 95 -4.31 -8.66 8.09
C ASP A 95 -3.32 -7.60 7.65
N THR A 96 -3.25 -7.35 6.36
CA THR A 96 -2.33 -6.40 5.72
C THR A 96 -2.95 -5.79 4.46
N VAL A 97 -2.29 -4.74 3.92
CA VAL A 97 -2.53 -4.25 2.56
C VAL A 97 -1.22 -4.33 1.77
N ILE A 98 -1.29 -4.93 0.58
CA ILE A 98 -0.22 -4.97 -0.42
C ILE A 98 -0.82 -4.39 -1.71
N ASN A 99 -0.55 -3.12 -1.98
CA ASN A 99 -1.16 -2.34 -3.07
C ASN A 99 -0.38 -1.06 -3.34
N GLN A 100 0.93 -1.17 -3.53
CA GLN A 100 1.80 0.00 -3.73
C GLN A 100 1.62 1.06 -2.65
N VAL A 101 1.51 0.63 -1.39
CA VAL A 101 1.30 1.55 -0.28
C VAL A 101 2.60 2.29 0.03
N GLY A 102 2.70 3.53 -0.44
CA GLY A 102 3.86 4.39 -0.20
C GLY A 102 4.14 4.56 1.30
N ILE A 103 5.40 4.40 1.66
CA ILE A 103 5.92 4.59 3.02
C ILE A 103 6.06 6.09 3.26
N THR A 104 5.09 6.70 3.96
CA THR A 104 5.10 8.13 4.29
C THR A 104 5.18 8.35 5.80
N GLU A 105 5.76 9.46 6.23
CA GLU A 105 5.84 9.79 7.66
C GLU A 105 4.46 9.87 8.33
N THR A 106 3.46 10.39 7.61
CA THR A 106 2.08 10.44 8.13
C THR A 106 1.51 9.03 8.37
N ARG A 107 1.77 8.09 7.45
CA ARG A 107 1.30 6.70 7.60
C ARG A 107 2.07 5.96 8.68
N LYS A 108 3.39 6.17 8.80
CA LYS A 108 4.23 5.57 9.86
C LYS A 108 3.76 5.95 11.28
N GLN A 109 3.11 7.08 11.46
CA GLN A 109 2.56 7.45 12.77
C GLN A 109 1.46 6.49 13.24
N LYS A 110 0.70 5.91 12.31
CA LYS A 110 -0.48 5.08 12.59
C LYS A 110 -0.29 3.59 12.30
N TYR A 111 0.63 3.26 11.42
CA TYR A 111 0.85 1.91 10.91
C TYR A 111 2.32 1.52 10.99
N ASP A 112 2.60 0.23 10.95
CA ASP A 112 3.93 -0.30 10.73
C ASP A 112 4.09 -0.75 9.28
N PHE A 113 5.28 -0.64 8.75
CA PHE A 113 5.63 -1.01 7.39
C PHE A 113 6.76 -2.03 7.40
N SER A 114 6.70 -2.96 6.48
CA SER A 114 7.85 -3.80 6.17
C SER A 114 9.01 -2.98 5.64
N GLU A 115 10.18 -3.61 5.51
CA GLU A 115 11.21 -3.14 4.61
C GLU A 115 10.61 -2.93 3.21
N PRO A 116 11.08 -1.93 2.46
CA PRO A 116 10.56 -1.66 1.13
C PRO A 116 10.73 -2.86 0.20
N TYR A 117 9.70 -3.14 -0.60
CA TYR A 117 9.78 -4.18 -1.61
C TYR A 117 9.85 -3.64 -3.04
N ILE A 118 9.55 -2.35 -3.25
CA ILE A 118 9.63 -1.68 -4.55
C ILE A 118 9.94 -0.20 -4.39
N ALA A 119 10.66 0.34 -5.37
CA ALA A 119 10.95 1.76 -5.54
C ALA A 119 10.47 2.22 -6.92
N SER A 120 9.84 3.39 -6.97
CA SER A 120 9.38 4.03 -8.19
C SER A 120 9.34 5.54 -8.01
N LYS A 121 8.83 6.29 -8.99
CA LYS A 121 8.71 7.75 -8.89
C LYS A 121 7.29 8.19 -9.15
N ALA A 122 6.88 9.26 -8.47
CA ALA A 122 5.68 9.97 -8.83
C ALA A 122 5.91 10.76 -10.13
N VAL A 123 5.02 10.56 -11.10
CA VAL A 123 5.06 11.26 -12.40
C VAL A 123 3.79 12.08 -12.61
N LEU A 124 3.97 13.28 -13.12
CA LEU A 124 2.88 14.16 -13.55
C LEU A 124 2.55 13.87 -15.02
N ILE A 125 1.31 13.52 -15.25
CA ILE A 125 0.81 13.09 -16.56
C ILE A 125 -0.23 14.11 -17.05
N ALA A 126 -0.02 14.60 -18.27
CA ALA A 126 -0.93 15.53 -18.93
C ALA A 126 -1.18 15.08 -20.38
N ARG A 127 -2.12 15.75 -21.06
CA ARG A 127 -2.40 15.50 -22.49
C ARG A 127 -1.22 15.87 -23.37
N ASP A 128 -1.03 15.13 -24.44
CA ASP A 128 -0.16 15.55 -25.52
C ASP A 128 -0.68 16.86 -26.14
N GLY A 129 0.25 17.77 -26.44
CA GLY A 129 -0.06 19.08 -27.01
C GLY A 129 -0.60 20.11 -25.99
N ASP A 130 -0.72 19.76 -24.71
CA ASP A 130 -1.00 20.73 -23.65
C ASP A 130 0.31 21.23 -23.04
N ASP A 131 0.73 22.43 -23.46
CA ASP A 131 1.96 23.07 -22.98
C ASP A 131 1.76 23.94 -21.72
N SER A 132 0.55 23.93 -21.14
CA SER A 132 0.23 24.72 -19.94
C SER A 132 0.72 24.07 -18.65
N ILE A 133 1.09 22.78 -18.67
CA ILE A 133 1.57 22.02 -17.52
C ILE A 133 2.91 21.37 -17.90
N LYS A 134 4.00 21.79 -17.25
CA LYS A 134 5.37 21.29 -17.47
C LYS A 134 6.08 20.89 -16.17
N SER A 135 5.49 21.26 -15.03
CA SER A 135 6.01 20.99 -13.70
C SER A 135 4.87 20.79 -12.71
N PHE A 136 5.16 20.23 -11.53
CA PHE A 136 4.18 20.13 -10.45
C PHE A 136 3.64 21.50 -10.01
N ALA A 137 4.46 22.57 -10.09
CA ALA A 137 4.03 23.93 -9.73
C ALA A 137 2.92 24.48 -10.66
N ASP A 138 2.86 24.01 -11.90
CA ASP A 138 1.84 24.43 -12.87
C ASP A 138 0.45 23.83 -12.57
N LEU A 139 0.36 22.93 -11.59
CA LEU A 139 -0.93 22.38 -11.12
C LEU A 139 -1.75 23.39 -10.33
N LYS A 140 -1.18 24.53 -9.93
CA LYS A 140 -1.92 25.57 -9.18
C LYS A 140 -3.14 26.06 -9.95
N GLY A 141 -4.33 25.83 -9.35
CA GLY A 141 -5.61 26.18 -9.94
C GLY A 141 -6.06 25.28 -11.10
N LYS A 142 -5.36 24.16 -11.36
CA LYS A 142 -5.73 23.14 -12.33
C LYS A 142 -6.49 21.99 -11.66
N LYS A 143 -7.22 21.22 -12.44
CA LYS A 143 -7.91 20.02 -11.98
C LYS A 143 -7.00 18.80 -12.12
N SER A 144 -6.75 18.10 -11.00
CA SER A 144 -6.01 16.85 -10.97
C SER A 144 -6.93 15.69 -10.61
N ALA A 145 -6.98 14.68 -11.49
CA ALA A 145 -7.76 13.45 -11.25
C ALA A 145 -7.00 12.52 -10.31
N GLN A 146 -7.56 12.19 -9.15
CA GLN A 146 -6.86 11.47 -8.07
C GLN A 146 -7.80 10.62 -7.22
N SER A 147 -7.30 9.51 -6.69
CA SER A 147 -7.87 8.90 -5.49
C SER A 147 -7.61 9.82 -4.30
N LEU A 148 -8.66 10.21 -3.57
CA LEU A 148 -8.62 11.36 -2.65
C LEU A 148 -7.69 11.16 -1.44
N THR A 149 -7.50 9.90 -0.98
CA THR A 149 -6.66 9.57 0.18
C THR A 149 -5.24 9.13 -0.20
N SER A 150 -4.88 9.19 -1.50
CA SER A 150 -3.57 8.78 -1.98
C SER A 150 -2.48 9.83 -1.67
N ASN A 151 -1.21 9.36 -1.59
CA ASN A 151 -0.06 10.27 -1.54
C ASN A 151 0.03 11.16 -2.79
N PHE A 152 -0.41 10.68 -3.96
CA PHE A 152 -0.48 11.45 -5.19
C PHE A 152 -1.54 12.56 -5.11
N GLY A 153 -2.71 12.27 -4.53
CA GLY A 153 -3.73 13.28 -4.25
C GLY A 153 -3.23 14.36 -3.28
N LYS A 154 -2.49 13.96 -2.25
CA LYS A 154 -1.82 14.89 -1.34
C LYS A 154 -0.81 15.77 -2.09
N LEU A 155 0.05 15.19 -2.92
CA LEU A 155 1.03 15.91 -3.73
C LEU A 155 0.36 16.92 -4.67
N ALA A 156 -0.73 16.53 -5.33
CA ALA A 156 -1.51 17.43 -6.18
C ALA A 156 -2.12 18.60 -5.38
N THR A 157 -2.65 18.33 -4.19
CA THR A 157 -3.20 19.37 -3.29
C THR A 157 -2.12 20.33 -2.82
N GLU A 158 -0.96 19.83 -2.44
CA GLU A 158 0.19 20.64 -2.02
C GLU A 158 0.72 21.53 -3.16
N ALA A 159 0.60 21.06 -4.40
CA ALA A 159 0.87 21.85 -5.61
C ALA A 159 -0.24 22.86 -5.95
N GLY A 160 -1.33 22.90 -5.20
CA GLY A 160 -2.44 23.84 -5.37
C GLY A 160 -3.48 23.44 -6.41
N ALA A 161 -3.56 22.13 -6.75
CA ALA A 161 -4.59 21.61 -7.64
C ALA A 161 -5.94 21.46 -6.93
N GLU A 162 -7.03 21.55 -7.71
CA GLU A 162 -8.36 21.10 -7.35
C GLU A 162 -8.47 19.60 -7.66
N LEU A 163 -8.80 18.78 -6.65
CA LEU A 163 -8.92 17.33 -6.87
C LEU A 163 -10.25 16.95 -7.52
N VAL A 164 -10.19 16.11 -8.53
CA VAL A 164 -11.33 15.40 -9.11
C VAL A 164 -11.21 13.93 -8.68
N GLY A 165 -12.12 13.48 -7.81
CA GLY A 165 -12.08 12.14 -7.24
C GLY A 165 -12.26 11.03 -8.28
N THR A 166 -11.44 9.99 -8.20
CA THR A 166 -11.48 8.80 -9.07
C THR A 166 -11.29 7.51 -8.29
N ASP A 167 -11.78 6.42 -8.84
CA ASP A 167 -11.67 5.08 -8.25
C ASP A 167 -10.44 4.31 -8.75
N GLY A 168 -9.43 4.99 -9.32
CA GLY A 168 -8.18 4.37 -9.76
C GLY A 168 -7.54 5.04 -10.96
N PHE A 169 -6.38 4.52 -11.37
CA PHE A 169 -5.52 5.13 -12.37
C PHE A 169 -6.17 5.22 -13.76
N ASP A 170 -6.81 4.15 -14.22
CA ASP A 170 -7.45 4.15 -15.54
C ASP A 170 -8.53 5.22 -15.65
N GLN A 171 -9.33 5.40 -14.60
CA GLN A 171 -10.35 6.46 -14.56
C GLN A 171 -9.70 7.84 -14.55
N SER A 172 -8.59 8.02 -13.83
CA SER A 172 -7.84 9.28 -13.82
C SER A 172 -7.37 9.65 -15.22
N ILE A 173 -6.77 8.70 -15.94
CA ILE A 173 -6.36 8.89 -17.35
C ILE A 173 -7.56 9.25 -18.25
N GLN A 174 -8.70 8.58 -18.08
CA GLN A 174 -9.90 8.88 -18.87
C GLN A 174 -10.41 10.32 -18.64
N LEU A 175 -10.36 10.82 -17.41
CA LEU A 175 -10.74 12.20 -17.11
C LEU A 175 -9.75 13.21 -17.75
N VAL A 176 -8.46 12.89 -17.79
CA VAL A 176 -7.45 13.70 -18.48
C VAL A 176 -7.70 13.69 -19.99
N LEU A 177 -7.93 12.53 -20.61
CA LEU A 177 -8.19 12.38 -22.04
C LEU A 177 -9.46 13.13 -22.48
N THR A 178 -10.51 13.09 -21.66
CA THR A 178 -11.79 13.74 -21.94
C THR A 178 -11.86 15.20 -21.50
N LYS A 179 -10.74 15.79 -21.06
CA LYS A 179 -10.62 17.20 -20.61
C LYS A 179 -11.50 17.53 -19.38
N ARG A 180 -11.89 16.52 -18.60
CA ARG A 180 -12.61 16.72 -17.33
C ARG A 180 -11.63 16.96 -16.17
N ALA A 181 -10.38 16.56 -16.34
CA ALA A 181 -9.23 16.98 -15.53
C ALA A 181 -8.11 17.46 -16.44
N ASP A 182 -7.22 18.29 -15.92
CA ASP A 182 -6.07 18.81 -16.66
C ASP A 182 -4.89 17.86 -16.62
N ALA A 183 -4.69 17.18 -15.49
CA ALA A 183 -3.59 16.26 -15.26
C ALA A 183 -3.96 15.16 -14.24
N THR A 184 -3.06 14.22 -14.08
CA THR A 184 -3.02 13.28 -12.95
C THR A 184 -1.59 13.05 -12.51
N ILE A 185 -1.38 12.71 -11.24
CA ILE A 185 -0.10 12.23 -10.72
C ILE A 185 -0.26 10.75 -10.41
N ASN A 186 0.70 9.94 -10.82
CA ASN A 186 0.67 8.52 -10.52
C ASN A 186 2.08 7.92 -10.51
N ASP A 187 2.18 6.63 -10.30
CA ASP A 187 3.40 5.85 -10.31
C ASP A 187 3.98 5.72 -11.72
N SER A 188 5.30 5.87 -11.86
CA SER A 188 6.00 5.78 -13.15
C SER A 188 5.86 4.41 -13.80
N LEU A 189 5.91 3.32 -13.00
CA LEU A 189 5.81 1.96 -13.52
C LEU A 189 4.39 1.66 -14.02
N SER A 190 3.36 2.18 -13.33
CA SER A 190 1.97 2.08 -13.79
C SER A 190 1.75 2.84 -15.11
N PHE A 191 2.32 4.03 -15.24
CA PHE A 191 2.24 4.76 -16.51
C PHE A 191 2.98 4.08 -17.65
N LEU A 192 4.16 3.50 -17.40
CA LEU A 192 4.90 2.75 -18.40
C LEU A 192 4.13 1.51 -18.87
N ASP A 193 3.51 0.79 -17.94
CA ASP A 193 2.63 -0.34 -18.27
C ASP A 193 1.42 0.11 -19.10
N PHE A 194 0.76 1.20 -18.70
CA PHE A 194 -0.34 1.81 -19.46
C PHE A 194 0.09 2.15 -20.89
N LYS A 195 1.23 2.78 -21.10
CA LYS A 195 1.75 3.14 -22.44
C LYS A 195 2.15 1.92 -23.26
N LYS A 196 2.61 0.84 -22.61
CA LYS A 196 2.89 -0.42 -23.28
C LYS A 196 1.62 -1.03 -23.90
N HIS A 197 0.49 -0.94 -23.21
CA HIS A 197 -0.80 -1.48 -23.67
C HIS A 197 -1.60 -0.49 -24.53
N LYS A 198 -1.38 0.81 -24.37
CA LYS A 198 -2.06 1.89 -25.12
C LYS A 198 -1.05 2.91 -25.64
N PRO A 199 -0.16 2.52 -26.57
CA PRO A 199 0.94 3.36 -27.04
C PRO A 199 0.47 4.68 -27.67
N ASP A 200 -0.69 4.66 -28.35
CA ASP A 200 -1.24 5.82 -29.05
C ASP A 200 -2.11 6.73 -28.16
N ALA A 201 -2.29 6.40 -26.88
CA ALA A 201 -3.04 7.27 -25.99
C ALA A 201 -2.36 8.65 -25.87
N PRO A 202 -3.06 9.77 -26.17
CA PRO A 202 -2.46 11.10 -26.28
C PRO A 202 -2.23 11.73 -24.88
N VAL A 203 -1.44 11.06 -24.06
CA VAL A 203 -0.95 11.51 -22.76
C VAL A 203 0.53 11.21 -22.61
N LYS A 204 1.22 12.06 -21.85
CA LYS A 204 2.66 11.95 -21.62
C LYS A 204 3.02 12.34 -20.18
N ILE A 205 4.18 11.88 -19.71
CA ILE A 205 4.83 12.43 -18.53
C ILE A 205 5.35 13.81 -18.87
N VAL A 206 5.00 14.82 -18.07
CA VAL A 206 5.49 16.21 -18.22
C VAL A 206 6.46 16.59 -17.11
N ALA A 207 6.42 15.90 -15.97
CA ALA A 207 7.39 16.03 -14.88
C ALA A 207 7.45 14.74 -14.06
N GLU A 208 8.57 14.54 -13.35
CA GLU A 208 8.74 13.45 -12.37
C GLU A 208 9.38 14.00 -11.09
N GLN A 209 9.14 13.36 -9.95
CA GLN A 209 9.87 13.65 -8.73
C GLN A 209 11.33 13.20 -8.83
N GLU A 210 12.24 13.96 -8.23
CA GLU A 210 13.68 13.62 -8.24
C GLU A 210 13.96 12.34 -7.46
N ASN A 211 13.35 12.20 -6.28
CA ASN A 211 13.56 11.07 -5.38
C ASN A 211 12.58 9.95 -5.71
N ALA A 212 13.04 8.72 -5.51
CA ALA A 212 12.16 7.56 -5.55
C ALA A 212 11.25 7.53 -4.31
N ASP A 213 10.02 7.14 -4.52
CA ASP A 213 9.09 6.72 -3.49
C ASP A 213 9.24 5.22 -3.25
N TYR A 214 9.15 4.81 -1.99
CA TYR A 214 9.24 3.41 -1.60
C TYR A 214 7.88 2.91 -1.13
N SER A 215 7.49 1.72 -1.56
CA SER A 215 6.30 1.04 -1.06
C SER A 215 6.64 -0.18 -0.22
N GLY A 216 5.82 -0.41 0.82
CA GLY A 216 5.97 -1.49 1.77
C GLY A 216 4.65 -2.18 2.08
N VAL A 217 4.76 -3.34 2.68
CA VAL A 217 3.63 -4.07 3.24
C VAL A 217 3.19 -3.34 4.51
N ILE A 218 1.95 -2.83 4.54
CA ILE A 218 1.44 -2.07 5.68
C ILE A 218 0.63 -2.98 6.59
N ILE A 219 0.88 -2.89 7.89
CA ILE A 219 0.14 -3.59 8.95
C ILE A 219 -0.28 -2.62 10.06
N ARG A 220 -1.19 -3.04 10.91
CA ARG A 220 -1.55 -2.29 12.13
C ARG A 220 -0.35 -2.16 13.05
N LYS A 221 -0.38 -1.14 13.91
CA LYS A 221 0.60 -0.98 15.00
C LYS A 221 0.54 -2.13 16.01
N ASN A 222 1.66 -2.34 16.70
CA ASN A 222 1.82 -3.31 17.79
C ASN A 222 1.70 -4.78 17.37
N GLU A 223 2.15 -5.08 16.15
CA GLU A 223 2.22 -6.45 15.60
C GLU A 223 3.70 -6.82 15.22
N PRO A 224 4.66 -6.71 16.17
CA PRO A 224 6.08 -6.85 15.86
C PRO A 224 6.47 -8.24 15.34
N GLU A 225 5.81 -9.31 15.81
CA GLU A 225 6.06 -10.66 15.34
C GLU A 225 5.62 -10.85 13.88
N LEU A 226 4.45 -10.31 13.51
CA LEU A 226 3.98 -10.33 12.13
C LEU A 226 4.92 -9.53 11.23
N LEU A 227 5.34 -8.34 11.67
CA LEU A 227 6.29 -7.50 10.94
C LEU A 227 7.62 -8.22 10.71
N ALA A 228 8.16 -8.85 11.76
CA ALA A 228 9.43 -9.60 11.66
C ALA A 228 9.32 -10.77 10.66
N GLU A 229 8.23 -11.52 10.68
CA GLU A 229 8.00 -12.62 9.75
C GLU A 229 7.80 -12.14 8.30
N ILE A 230 7.10 -11.02 8.08
CA ILE A 230 6.96 -10.40 6.75
C ILE A 230 8.33 -9.95 6.23
N ASN A 231 9.13 -9.26 7.05
CA ASN A 231 10.48 -8.82 6.66
C ASN A 231 11.40 -9.99 6.35
N LYS A 232 11.33 -11.06 7.17
CA LYS A 232 12.05 -12.28 6.90
C LYS A 232 11.61 -12.91 5.57
N ALA A 233 10.31 -12.99 5.32
CA ALA A 233 9.79 -13.51 4.06
C ALA A 233 10.28 -12.69 2.85
N LEU A 234 10.28 -11.35 2.93
CA LEU A 234 10.82 -10.47 1.88
C LEU A 234 12.31 -10.70 1.65
N ALA A 235 13.11 -10.86 2.70
CA ALA A 235 14.53 -11.17 2.59
C ALA A 235 14.76 -12.56 1.95
N ASP A 236 13.98 -13.57 2.36
CA ASP A 236 14.06 -14.92 1.84
C ASP A 236 13.74 -14.98 0.34
N ILE A 237 12.67 -14.31 -0.13
CA ILE A 237 12.30 -14.29 -1.56
C ILE A 237 13.28 -13.48 -2.43
N LYS A 238 13.94 -12.47 -1.85
CA LYS A 238 15.03 -11.75 -2.52
C LYS A 238 16.26 -12.66 -2.69
N THR A 239 16.56 -13.45 -1.66
CA THR A 239 17.77 -14.32 -1.64
C THR A 239 17.60 -15.56 -2.51
N ASP A 240 16.41 -16.19 -2.55
CA ASP A 240 16.16 -17.42 -3.31
C ASP A 240 15.82 -17.18 -4.79
N GLY A 241 15.78 -15.91 -5.22
CA GLY A 241 15.52 -15.51 -6.60
C GLY A 241 14.04 -15.41 -6.97
N THR A 242 13.12 -15.70 -6.06
CA THR A 242 11.66 -15.56 -6.28
C THR A 242 11.32 -14.10 -6.62
N TYR A 243 11.83 -13.13 -5.83
CA TYR A 243 11.62 -11.71 -6.10
C TYR A 243 12.10 -11.31 -7.51
N LYS A 244 13.31 -11.73 -7.88
CA LYS A 244 13.87 -11.43 -9.20
C LYS A 244 12.97 -11.96 -10.33
N LYS A 245 12.47 -13.20 -10.19
CA LYS A 245 11.58 -13.80 -11.18
C LYS A 245 10.29 -13.00 -11.34
N ILE A 246 9.71 -12.53 -10.23
CA ILE A 246 8.50 -11.71 -10.24
C ILE A 246 8.80 -10.34 -10.88
N ALA A 247 9.86 -9.66 -10.46
CA ALA A 247 10.25 -8.35 -11.00
C ALA A 247 10.56 -8.40 -12.51
N ASP A 248 11.29 -9.41 -12.96
CA ASP A 248 11.58 -9.63 -14.39
C ASP A 248 10.29 -9.85 -15.22
N LYS A 249 9.31 -10.55 -14.64
CA LYS A 249 8.03 -10.82 -15.32
C LYS A 249 7.25 -9.54 -15.62
N TYR A 250 7.17 -8.62 -14.66
CA TYR A 250 6.35 -7.42 -14.78
C TYR A 250 7.12 -6.21 -15.33
N PHE A 251 8.39 -6.09 -15.00
CA PHE A 251 9.18 -4.88 -15.29
C PHE A 251 10.43 -5.14 -16.14
N GLY A 252 10.85 -6.41 -16.29
CA GLY A 252 12.08 -6.75 -17.00
C GLY A 252 13.38 -6.34 -16.28
N GLN A 253 13.27 -5.90 -15.03
CA GLN A 253 14.38 -5.40 -14.22
C GLN A 253 14.08 -5.51 -12.72
N ASP A 254 15.14 -5.38 -11.89
CA ASP A 254 14.99 -5.23 -10.44
C ASP A 254 14.44 -3.84 -10.11
N VAL A 255 13.34 -3.80 -9.36
CA VAL A 255 12.66 -2.58 -8.90
C VAL A 255 12.70 -2.42 -7.38
N SER A 256 13.59 -3.14 -6.69
CA SER A 256 13.70 -3.10 -5.23
C SER A 256 14.46 -1.89 -4.67
N LYS A 257 15.05 -1.07 -5.55
CA LYS A 257 15.92 0.07 -5.20
C LYS A 257 15.59 1.30 -5.99
#